data_5d745f59a1d719f97e7a8c0c3317b17a
#
_entry.id   5d745f59a1d719f97e7a8c0c3317b17a
#
_cell.length_a   1.000
_cell.length_b   1.000
_cell.length_c   1.000
_cell.angle_alpha   90.00
_cell.angle_beta   90.00
_cell.angle_gamma   90.00
#
_symmetry.space_group_name_H-M   'P 1'
#
loop_
_entity.id
_entity.type
_entity.pdbx_description
1 polymer ?
#
loop_
_entity_poly.entity_id
_entity_poly.type
_entity_poly.pdbx_seq_one_letter_code
_entity_poly.pdbx_strand_id
1 'polypeptide(L)' 'MKRKILIVEDNISLSQMQKDWFAQAGYDAVTAMNEPVARSLIRKITFDLILSDVRLPEGDGIS' A
#
# COMPACT_ATOMS: atom_id res chain seq x y z
N MET A 1 12.31 16.52 -2.04
CA MET A 1 11.41 15.66 -2.79
C MET A 1 10.76 14.65 -1.90
N LYS A 2 9.48 14.42 -2.10
CA LYS A 2 8.78 13.44 -1.30
C LYS A 2 8.97 12.06 -1.89
N ARG A 3 9.16 11.09 -1.05
CA ARG A 3 9.20 9.70 -1.49
C ARG A 3 7.77 9.19 -1.65
N LYS A 4 7.57 8.38 -2.67
CA LYS A 4 6.24 7.83 -2.95
C LYS A 4 6.11 6.45 -2.35
N ILE A 5 5.02 6.24 -1.64
CA ILE A 5 4.72 4.94 -1.07
C ILE A 5 3.38 4.46 -1.60
N LEU A 6 3.34 3.21 -1.99
CA LEU A 6 2.09 2.56 -2.39
C LEU A 6 1.61 1.69 -1.25
N ILE A 7 0.38 1.90 -0.82
CA ILE A 7 -0.23 1.14 0.26
C ILE A 7 -1.30 0.24 -0.35
N VAL A 8 -1.12 -1.06 -0.26
CA VAL A 8 -2.08 -2.03 -0.78
C VAL A 8 -2.88 -2.58 0.40
N GLU A 9 -4.11 -2.16 0.52
CA GLU A 9 -4.95 -2.51 1.65
C GLU A 9 -6.42 -2.51 1.22
N ASP A 10 -7.13 -3.61 1.44
CA ASP A 10 -8.52 -3.72 1.04
C ASP A 10 -9.49 -3.09 2.03
N ASN A 11 -9.07 -2.86 3.25
CA ASN A 11 -9.91 -2.18 4.24
C ASN A 11 -9.77 -0.67 4.06
N ILE A 12 -10.85 -0.03 3.62
CA ILE A 12 -10.81 1.38 3.29
C ILE A 12 -10.43 2.24 4.48
N SER A 13 -11.01 1.96 5.64
CA SER A 13 -10.70 2.75 6.83
C SER A 13 -9.24 2.64 7.21
N LEU A 14 -8.71 1.44 7.14
CA LEU A 14 -7.32 1.21 7.49
C LEU A 14 -6.39 1.86 6.47
N SER A 15 -6.72 1.77 5.18
CA SER A 15 -5.90 2.38 4.16
C SER A 15 -5.86 3.90 4.30
N GLN A 16 -6.99 4.51 4.65
CA GLN A 16 -7.03 5.95 4.87
C GLN A 16 -6.16 6.35 6.05
N MET A 17 -6.23 5.58 7.13
CA MET A 17 -5.43 5.87 8.30
C MET A 17 -3.95 5.76 7.98
N GLN A 18 -3.56 4.74 7.26
CA GLN A 18 -2.17 4.55 6.89
C GLN A 18 -1.71 5.64 5.93
N LYS A 19 -2.57 6.03 5.01
CA LYS A 19 -2.24 7.10 4.07
C LYS A 19 -1.97 8.40 4.82
N ASP A 20 -2.85 8.75 5.77
CA ASP A 20 -2.66 9.97 6.54
C ASP A 20 -1.38 9.91 7.35
N TRP A 21 -1.11 8.76 7.94
CA TRP A 21 0.05 8.58 8.77
C TRP A 21 1.33 8.82 7.97
N PHE A 22 1.42 8.21 6.79
CA PHE A 22 2.60 8.37 5.96
C PHE A 22 2.69 9.77 5.36
N ALA A 23 1.54 10.39 5.07
CA ALA A 23 1.55 11.77 4.59
C ALA A 23 2.13 12.70 5.62
N GLN A 24 1.80 12.49 6.89
CA GLN A 24 2.36 13.30 7.95
C GLN A 24 3.85 13.06 8.13
N ALA A 25 4.31 11.89 7.77
CA ALA A 25 5.74 11.59 7.84
C ALA A 25 6.51 12.10 6.63
N GLY A 26 5.83 12.76 5.70
CA GLY A 26 6.50 13.36 4.55
C GLY A 26 6.47 12.52 3.29
N TYR A 27 5.68 11.48 3.26
CA TYR A 27 5.56 10.63 2.07
C TYR A 27 4.40 11.09 1.20
N ASP A 28 4.52 10.80 -0.10
CA ASP A 28 3.42 10.96 -1.02
C ASP A 28 2.76 9.59 -1.11
N ALA A 29 1.67 9.40 -0.40
CA ALA A 29 1.06 8.09 -0.24
C ALA A 29 -0.09 7.89 -1.22
N VAL A 30 -0.08 6.74 -1.89
CA VAL A 30 -1.13 6.34 -2.81
C VAL A 30 -1.67 5.00 -2.33
N THR A 31 -2.97 4.81 -2.38
CA THR A 31 -3.58 3.56 -1.90
C THR A 31 -4.14 2.76 -3.05
N ALA A 32 -4.11 1.44 -2.92
CA ALA A 32 -4.74 0.51 -3.84
C ALA A 32 -5.55 -0.48 -3.04
N MET A 33 -6.74 -0.83 -3.51
CA MET A 33 -7.62 -1.73 -2.79
C MET A 33 -7.25 -3.19 -2.97
N ASN A 34 -6.56 -3.51 -4.05
CA ASN A 34 -6.25 -4.89 -4.35
C ASN A 34 -5.02 -4.95 -5.23
N GLU A 35 -4.58 -6.16 -5.50
CA GLU A 35 -3.37 -6.36 -6.27
C GLU A 35 -3.46 -5.87 -7.72
N PRO A 36 -4.55 -6.12 -8.46
CA PRO A 36 -4.64 -5.61 -9.82
C PRO A 36 -4.52 -4.10 -9.91
N VAL A 37 -5.14 -3.38 -8.97
CA VAL A 37 -5.04 -1.93 -8.94
C VAL A 37 -3.61 -1.52 -8.62
N ALA A 38 -2.98 -2.21 -7.67
CA ALA A 38 -1.60 -1.91 -7.31
C ALA A 38 -0.67 -2.11 -8.50
N ARG A 39 -0.84 -3.19 -9.23
CA ARG A 39 -0.01 -3.45 -10.41
C ARG A 39 -0.17 -2.37 -11.47
N SER A 40 -1.39 -1.92 -11.67
CA SER A 40 -1.66 -0.87 -12.63
C SER A 40 -0.93 0.41 -12.24
N LEU A 41 -0.95 0.72 -10.96
CA LEU A 41 -0.29 1.92 -10.46
C LEU A 41 1.23 1.80 -10.56
N ILE A 42 1.78 0.63 -10.29
CA ILE A 42 3.21 0.42 -10.36
C ILE A 42 3.73 0.61 -11.78
N ARG A 43 2.90 0.29 -12.78
CA ARG A 43 3.30 0.49 -14.16
C ARG A 43 3.35 1.95 -14.55
N LYS A 44 2.56 2.78 -13.88
CA LYS A 44 2.44 4.20 -14.22
C LYS A 44 3.29 5.09 -13.36
N ILE A 45 3.54 4.68 -12.14
CA ILE A 45 4.22 5.50 -11.14
C ILE A 45 5.36 4.72 -10.54
N THR A 46 6.49 5.38 -10.37
CA THR A 46 7.62 4.76 -9.69
C THR A 46 7.49 5.02 -8.20
N PHE A 47 7.39 3.94 -7.43
CA PHE A 47 7.27 4.04 -5.99
C PHE A 47 8.61 3.72 -5.33
N ASP A 48 8.92 4.43 -4.26
CA ASP A 48 10.12 4.18 -3.49
C ASP A 48 9.90 3.05 -2.50
N LEU A 49 8.66 2.85 -2.09
CA LEU A 49 8.34 1.85 -1.08
C LEU A 49 6.94 1.31 -1.35
N ILE A 50 6.75 0.03 -1.14
CA ILE A 50 5.43 -0.59 -1.28
C ILE A 50 5.10 -1.28 0.02
N LEU A 51 3.99 -0.89 0.62
CA LEU A 51 3.48 -1.49 1.84
C LEU A 51 2.28 -2.34 1.46
N SER A 52 2.38 -3.64 1.64
CA SER A 52 1.29 -4.53 1.29
C SER A 52 0.93 -5.36 2.51
N ASP A 53 -0.33 -5.28 2.91
CA ASP A 53 -0.84 -6.11 4.00
C ASP A 53 -1.43 -7.35 3.37
N VAL A 54 -0.56 -8.27 3.05
CA VAL A 54 -1.01 -9.51 2.43
C VAL A 54 -1.36 -10.49 3.52
N ARG A 55 -2.63 -10.86 3.58
CA ARG A 55 -3.04 -11.88 4.50
C ARG A 55 -2.88 -13.20 3.83
N LEU A 56 -1.96 -13.97 4.32
CA LEU A 56 -1.72 -15.28 3.76
C LEU A 56 -2.79 -16.23 4.24
N PRO A 57 -3.14 -17.20 3.42
CA PRO A 57 -4.07 -18.24 3.86
C PRO A 57 -3.50 -18.97 5.05
N GLU A 58 -4.36 -19.49 5.85
CA GLU A 58 -3.94 -20.14 7.02
C GLU A 58 -2.96 -21.20 6.83
N GLY A 59 -3.07 -21.95 5.89
CA GLY A 59 -2.17 -23.05 5.70
C GLY A 59 -0.76 -22.65 5.54
N ASP A 60 -0.55 -21.39 5.25
CA ASP A 60 0.78 -20.97 5.07
C ASP A 60 1.45 -20.64 6.29
N GLY A 61 0.79 -20.31 7.04
CA GLY A 61 1.42 -19.84 8.17
C GLY A 61 2.54 -20.66 8.60
N ILE A 62 2.48 -20.66 8.14
CA ILE A 62 3.11 -20.98 8.52
C ILE A 62 3.45 -21.10 9.12
N SER A 63 3.22 -21.10 9.09
CA SER A 63 3.35 -21.04 9.45
C SER A 63 3.54 -21.03 9.88
#